data_096e6a70a5ac6277caf112dce683b45b
#
_entry.id   096e6a70a5ac6277caf112dce683b45b
#
_cell.length_a   1.000
_cell.length_b   1.000
_cell.length_c   1.000
_cell.angle_alpha   90.00
_cell.angle_beta   90.00
_cell.angle_gamma   90.00
#
_symmetry.space_group_name_H-M   'P 1'
#
loop_
_entity.id
_entity.type
_entity.pdbx_description
1 polymer ?
#
loop_
_entity_poly.entity_id
_entity_poly.type
_entity_poly.pdbx_seq_one_letter_code
_entity_poly.pdbx_strand_id
1 'polypeptide(L)'
;RGLMPKVLISDKMSPRAEEIFKERGIDVDVITGMTPEELKACIGEYDGLAVRSASKPNAEILEAATNMKVIGRAGIGVDNIDINAASAKGIVVMNTPFGNSITTAEHAIALMFALARDIPEASASTHAGKWEKSRFMGVELTAKTLGIIGCGNIGAIVADRALGLKMKVIAYDPYLTEERAADLGVEKVELDELFPRADFISLHTPMTAATRGIVN
;
A
#
# COMPACT_ATOMS: atom_id res chain seq x y z
N ARG A 1 12.86 19.00 33.82
CA ARG A 1 12.23 19.58 32.60
C ARG A 1 11.08 18.66 32.18
N GLY A 2 9.84 19.07 32.47
CA GLY A 2 8.66 18.55 31.76
C GLY A 2 8.62 19.21 30.38
N LEU A 3 9.52 18.80 29.47
CA LEU A 3 9.52 19.29 28.12
C LEU A 3 8.31 18.65 27.41
N MET A 4 7.49 19.48 26.76
CA MET A 4 6.48 18.96 25.81
C MET A 4 7.18 18.11 24.75
N PRO A 5 6.64 16.95 24.41
CA PRO A 5 7.22 16.13 23.34
C PRO A 5 7.20 16.90 22.02
N LYS A 6 8.25 16.73 21.23
CA LYS A 6 8.42 17.41 19.94
C LYS A 6 8.38 16.41 18.79
N VAL A 7 7.56 16.67 17.79
CA VAL A 7 7.36 15.81 16.62
C VAL A 7 7.79 16.53 15.35
N LEU A 8 8.47 15.80 14.46
CA LEU A 8 8.77 16.23 13.10
C LEU A 8 7.81 15.57 12.12
N ILE A 9 7.15 16.37 11.29
CA ILE A 9 6.45 15.89 10.08
C ILE A 9 7.40 16.13 8.90
N SER A 10 7.98 15.05 8.37
CA SER A 10 9.00 15.15 7.31
C SER A 10 8.46 14.93 5.90
N ASP A 11 7.23 14.43 5.77
CA ASP A 11 6.59 14.21 4.49
C ASP A 11 5.29 15.01 4.35
N LYS A 12 4.97 15.40 3.13
CA LYS A 12 3.73 16.13 2.84
C LYS A 12 2.51 15.28 3.21
N MET A 13 1.71 15.76 4.13
CA MET A 13 0.45 15.14 4.56
C MET A 13 -0.63 16.19 4.82
N SER A 14 -1.83 15.77 5.25
CA SER A 14 -2.92 16.69 5.56
C SER A 14 -2.51 17.70 6.62
N PRO A 15 -2.82 19.01 6.48
CA PRO A 15 -2.63 20.01 7.54
C PRO A 15 -3.29 19.63 8.87
N ARG A 16 -4.34 18.81 8.82
CA ARG A 16 -5.01 18.30 10.01
C ARG A 16 -4.07 17.51 10.95
N ALA A 17 -3.00 16.91 10.42
CA ALA A 17 -2.01 16.22 11.24
C ALA A 17 -1.29 17.19 12.19
N GLU A 18 -0.86 18.34 11.69
CA GLU A 18 -0.23 19.40 12.49
C GLU A 18 -1.20 19.94 13.55
N GLU A 19 -2.45 20.21 13.15
CA GLU A 19 -3.48 20.70 14.07
C GLU A 19 -3.72 19.74 15.23
N ILE A 20 -3.84 18.42 14.95
CA ILE A 20 -4.06 17.40 15.97
C ILE A 20 -2.90 17.35 16.98
N PHE A 21 -1.64 17.46 16.54
CA PHE A 21 -0.51 17.50 17.46
C PHE A 21 -0.60 18.72 18.37
N LYS A 22 -0.88 19.90 17.81
CA LYS A 22 -1.03 21.16 18.58
C LYS A 22 -2.20 21.09 19.55
N GLU A 23 -3.36 20.59 19.15
CA GLU A 23 -4.54 20.39 20.00
C GLU A 23 -4.23 19.49 21.21
N ARG A 24 -3.28 18.57 21.06
CA ARG A 24 -2.85 17.65 22.12
C ARG A 24 -1.66 18.16 22.95
N GLY A 25 -1.24 19.39 22.75
CA GLY A 25 -0.12 19.98 23.47
C GLY A 25 1.24 19.38 23.11
N ILE A 26 1.40 18.94 21.85
CA ILE A 26 2.63 18.39 21.29
C ILE A 26 3.24 19.44 20.37
N ASP A 27 4.50 19.80 20.59
CA ASP A 27 5.23 20.66 19.66
C ASP A 27 5.45 19.95 18.34
N VAL A 28 5.22 20.64 17.22
CA VAL A 28 5.35 20.06 15.91
C VAL A 28 6.03 20.99 14.92
N ASP A 29 7.05 20.48 14.25
CA ASP A 29 7.68 21.12 13.10
C ASP A 29 7.26 20.37 11.83
N VAL A 30 6.95 21.14 10.77
CA VAL A 30 6.63 20.59 9.44
C VAL A 30 7.73 21.02 8.48
N ILE A 31 8.66 20.10 8.19
CA ILE A 31 9.81 20.34 7.31
C ILE A 31 9.85 19.22 6.28
N THR A 32 9.32 19.48 5.09
CA THR A 32 9.18 18.48 4.03
C THR A 32 10.23 18.64 2.94
N GLY A 33 10.56 17.54 2.26
CA GLY A 33 11.52 17.55 1.15
C GLY A 33 12.98 17.57 1.58
N MET A 34 13.28 17.23 2.82
CA MET A 34 14.65 17.11 3.32
C MET A 34 15.41 15.97 2.62
N THR A 35 16.70 16.21 2.38
CA THR A 35 17.62 15.12 2.02
C THR A 35 17.86 14.20 3.23
N PRO A 36 18.37 12.97 3.02
CA PRO A 36 18.75 12.10 4.14
C PRO A 36 19.74 12.74 5.12
N GLU A 37 20.67 13.53 4.61
CA GLU A 37 21.69 14.24 5.41
C GLU A 37 21.04 15.34 6.28
N GLU A 38 20.11 16.11 5.73
CA GLU A 38 19.38 17.14 6.47
C GLU A 38 18.50 16.52 7.55
N LEU A 39 17.79 15.42 7.24
CA LEU A 39 16.99 14.69 8.22
C LEU A 39 17.88 14.12 9.33
N LYS A 40 19.02 13.53 9.00
CA LYS A 40 19.99 13.00 9.96
C LYS A 40 20.53 14.11 10.89
N ALA A 41 20.74 15.31 10.35
CA ALA A 41 21.30 16.43 11.12
C ALA A 41 20.34 16.97 12.18
N CYS A 42 19.01 16.93 11.95
CA CYS A 42 18.02 17.51 12.87
C CYS A 42 17.26 16.48 13.72
N ILE A 43 17.25 15.20 13.33
CA ILE A 43 16.34 14.19 13.91
C ILE A 43 16.55 13.95 15.40
N GLY A 44 17.74 14.20 15.92
CA GLY A 44 18.08 14.04 17.35
C GLY A 44 17.32 14.99 18.28
N GLU A 45 16.69 16.06 17.76
CA GLU A 45 15.91 17.02 18.54
C GLU A 45 14.47 16.56 18.81
N TYR A 46 14.00 15.51 18.12
CA TYR A 46 12.61 15.09 18.11
C TYR A 46 12.37 13.81 18.91
N ASP A 47 11.24 13.77 19.62
CA ASP A 47 10.69 12.59 20.31
C ASP A 47 9.88 11.70 19.37
N GLY A 48 9.33 12.26 18.30
CA GLY A 48 8.51 11.56 17.33
C GLY A 48 8.76 12.01 15.89
N LEU A 49 8.54 11.10 14.94
CA LEU A 49 8.66 11.37 13.51
C LEU A 49 7.40 10.87 12.79
N ALA A 50 6.76 11.75 12.02
CA ALA A 50 5.63 11.40 11.16
C ALA A 50 6.08 11.43 9.69
N VAL A 51 5.93 10.30 9.00
CA VAL A 51 6.37 10.10 7.61
C VAL A 51 5.26 9.55 6.74
N ARG A 52 5.48 9.60 5.43
CA ARG A 52 4.80 8.79 4.42
C ARG A 52 5.83 7.92 3.69
N SER A 53 5.95 8.05 2.39
CA SER A 53 6.84 7.21 1.56
C SER A 53 8.13 7.90 1.12
N ALA A 54 8.23 9.23 1.21
CA ALA A 54 9.38 9.97 0.70
C ALA A 54 10.56 9.90 1.67
N SER A 55 10.34 10.15 2.94
CA SER A 55 11.37 9.98 3.97
C SER A 55 11.70 8.51 4.22
N LYS A 56 12.98 8.21 4.36
CA LYS A 56 13.48 6.84 4.56
C LYS A 56 14.36 6.77 5.80
N PRO A 57 13.78 6.66 7.02
CA PRO A 57 14.51 6.49 8.26
C PRO A 57 15.28 5.17 8.27
N ASN A 58 16.48 5.19 7.69
CA ASN A 58 17.42 4.07 7.67
C ASN A 58 18.23 3.98 8.96
N ALA A 59 19.08 2.96 9.10
CA ALA A 59 19.90 2.76 10.29
C ALA A 59 20.75 3.97 10.66
N GLU A 60 21.33 4.69 9.69
CA GLU A 60 22.16 5.85 9.95
C GLU A 60 21.38 7.04 10.51
N ILE A 61 20.18 7.29 9.99
CA ILE A 61 19.29 8.35 10.48
C ILE A 61 18.79 7.98 11.87
N LEU A 62 18.40 6.71 12.07
CA LEU A 62 17.95 6.23 13.38
C LEU A 62 19.06 6.25 14.43
N GLU A 63 20.32 6.04 14.03
CA GLU A 63 21.47 6.20 14.97
C GLU A 63 21.57 7.63 15.52
N ALA A 64 21.33 8.65 14.69
CA ALA A 64 21.32 10.05 15.08
C ALA A 64 20.06 10.45 15.89
N ALA A 65 19.00 9.65 15.86
CA ALA A 65 17.72 9.90 16.52
C ALA A 65 17.77 9.56 18.03
N THR A 66 18.55 10.30 18.78
CA THR A 66 18.88 10.01 20.21
C THR A 66 17.69 10.16 21.16
N ASN A 67 16.72 11.01 20.84
CA ASN A 67 15.54 11.27 21.67
C ASN A 67 14.27 10.55 21.16
N MET A 68 14.36 9.89 19.99
CA MET A 68 13.22 9.31 19.30
C MET A 68 12.57 8.19 20.10
N LYS A 69 11.25 8.26 20.24
CA LYS A 69 10.41 7.26 20.93
C LYS A 69 9.47 6.55 19.98
N VAL A 70 9.00 7.27 18.95
CA VAL A 70 7.97 6.76 18.04
C VAL A 70 8.14 7.29 16.63
N ILE A 71 7.90 6.41 15.66
CA ILE A 71 7.79 6.77 14.24
C ILE A 71 6.41 6.33 13.77
N GLY A 72 5.61 7.28 13.25
CA GLY A 72 4.30 7.02 12.67
C GLY A 72 4.34 7.16 11.15
N ARG A 73 3.96 6.11 10.41
CA ARG A 73 3.77 6.20 8.97
C ARG A 73 2.29 6.32 8.61
N ALA A 74 1.94 7.40 7.92
CA ALA A 74 0.62 7.53 7.30
C ALA A 74 0.58 6.70 6.01
N GLY A 75 0.39 5.39 6.15
CA GLY A 75 0.37 4.40 5.08
C GLY A 75 0.30 2.97 5.64
N ILE A 76 0.12 1.98 4.75
CA ILE A 76 0.00 0.57 5.14
C ILE A 76 1.37 -0.07 5.31
N GLY A 77 2.21 -0.04 4.29
CA GLY A 77 3.56 -0.60 4.35
C GLY A 77 4.47 0.22 5.26
N VAL A 78 5.56 -0.37 5.72
CA VAL A 78 6.62 0.29 6.52
C VAL A 78 8.00 0.02 5.91
N ASP A 79 8.04 -0.33 4.65
CA ASP A 79 9.22 -0.72 3.88
C ASP A 79 10.28 0.39 3.74
N ASN A 80 9.90 1.65 3.93
CA ASN A 80 10.81 2.78 3.96
C ASN A 80 11.46 3.04 5.33
N ILE A 81 11.09 2.29 6.38
CA ILE A 81 11.61 2.44 7.74
C ILE A 81 12.44 1.21 8.10
N ASP A 82 13.64 1.38 8.59
CA ASP A 82 14.45 0.27 9.12
C ASP A 82 13.90 -0.18 10.48
N ILE A 83 12.99 -1.15 10.42
CA ILE A 83 12.31 -1.69 11.60
C ILE A 83 13.29 -2.34 12.58
N ASN A 84 14.35 -3.01 12.08
CA ASN A 84 15.33 -3.66 12.92
C ASN A 84 16.16 -2.64 13.70
N ALA A 85 16.62 -1.60 13.03
CA ALA A 85 17.35 -0.51 13.67
C ALA A 85 16.47 0.26 14.67
N ALA A 86 15.19 0.54 14.33
CA ALA A 86 14.24 1.17 15.24
C ALA A 86 14.01 0.30 16.50
N SER A 87 13.75 -0.98 16.32
CA SER A 87 13.51 -1.93 17.41
C SER A 87 14.71 -2.08 18.34
N ALA A 88 15.94 -2.13 17.78
CA ALA A 88 17.16 -2.19 18.56
C ALA A 88 17.36 -0.98 19.49
N LYS A 89 16.79 0.17 19.13
CA LYS A 89 16.81 1.41 19.92
C LYS A 89 15.56 1.60 20.80
N GLY A 90 14.63 0.65 20.79
CA GLY A 90 13.36 0.75 21.53
C GLY A 90 12.37 1.77 20.94
N ILE A 91 12.54 2.15 19.67
CA ILE A 91 11.66 3.08 18.97
C ILE A 91 10.43 2.30 18.47
N VAL A 92 9.24 2.75 18.86
CA VAL A 92 7.96 2.17 18.39
C VAL A 92 7.69 2.64 16.98
N VAL A 93 7.41 1.71 16.06
CA VAL A 93 6.97 2.03 14.70
C VAL A 93 5.49 1.69 14.53
N MET A 94 4.71 2.66 14.08
CA MET A 94 3.27 2.54 13.86
C MET A 94 2.91 2.88 12.42
N ASN A 95 1.82 2.29 11.94
CA ASN A 95 1.27 2.54 10.62
C ASN A 95 -0.25 2.76 10.66
N THR A 96 -0.85 3.06 9.50
CA THR A 96 -2.32 3.15 9.33
C THR A 96 -2.79 2.01 8.42
N PRO A 97 -2.97 0.78 8.95
CA PRO A 97 -3.09 -0.44 8.15
C PRO A 97 -4.37 -0.51 7.28
N PHE A 98 -5.37 0.33 7.57
CA PHE A 98 -6.65 0.34 6.83
C PHE A 98 -6.88 1.62 6.02
N GLY A 99 -5.96 2.59 6.07
CA GLY A 99 -6.17 3.96 5.57
C GLY A 99 -6.45 4.07 4.07
N ASN A 100 -5.96 3.17 3.23
CA ASN A 100 -6.16 3.18 1.78
C ASN A 100 -6.51 1.81 1.18
N SER A 101 -6.97 0.85 1.99
CA SER A 101 -7.25 -0.51 1.50
C SER A 101 -8.34 -0.52 0.43
N ILE A 102 -9.44 0.20 0.66
CA ILE A 102 -10.53 0.32 -0.31
C ILE A 102 -10.04 1.03 -1.57
N THR A 103 -9.35 2.16 -1.42
CA THR A 103 -8.83 2.96 -2.56
C THR A 103 -7.91 2.10 -3.44
N THR A 104 -7.02 1.33 -2.84
CA THR A 104 -6.09 0.46 -3.59
C THR A 104 -6.84 -0.67 -4.30
N ALA A 105 -7.82 -1.29 -3.62
CA ALA A 105 -8.62 -2.35 -4.21
C ALA A 105 -9.46 -1.84 -5.39
N GLU A 106 -10.12 -0.69 -5.25
CA GLU A 106 -10.91 -0.08 -6.33
C GLU A 106 -10.03 0.33 -7.51
N HIS A 107 -8.82 0.81 -7.24
CA HIS A 107 -7.86 1.12 -8.30
C HIS A 107 -7.44 -0.12 -9.09
N ALA A 108 -7.21 -1.26 -8.41
CA ALA A 108 -6.92 -2.53 -9.07
C ALA A 108 -8.08 -2.99 -9.98
N ILE A 109 -9.32 -2.89 -9.50
CA ILE A 109 -10.51 -3.19 -10.30
C ILE A 109 -10.64 -2.24 -11.50
N ALA A 110 -10.39 -0.94 -11.31
CA ALA A 110 -10.42 0.05 -12.40
C ALA A 110 -9.39 -0.26 -13.49
N LEU A 111 -8.15 -0.63 -13.09
CA LEU A 111 -7.11 -1.04 -14.03
C LEU A 111 -7.47 -2.34 -14.78
N MET A 112 -8.13 -3.29 -14.12
CA MET A 112 -8.61 -4.52 -14.74
C MET A 112 -9.66 -4.22 -15.82
N PHE A 113 -10.60 -3.30 -15.57
CA PHE A 113 -11.53 -2.81 -16.60
C PHE A 113 -10.82 -2.07 -17.72
N ALA A 114 -9.87 -1.20 -17.40
CA ALA A 114 -9.09 -0.46 -18.39
C ALA A 114 -8.38 -1.41 -19.35
N LEU A 115 -7.77 -2.47 -18.81
CA LEU A 115 -7.11 -3.52 -19.59
C LEU A 115 -8.11 -4.34 -20.42
N ALA A 116 -9.19 -4.83 -19.80
CA ALA A 116 -10.18 -5.70 -20.45
C ALA A 116 -10.93 -5.00 -21.59
N ARG A 117 -11.06 -3.69 -21.57
CA ARG A 117 -11.85 -2.90 -22.51
C ARG A 117 -11.03 -1.91 -23.33
N ASP A 118 -9.70 -2.01 -23.32
CA ASP A 118 -8.78 -1.13 -24.07
C ASP A 118 -9.05 0.36 -23.84
N ILE A 119 -9.47 0.75 -22.60
CA ILE A 119 -9.96 2.10 -22.31
C ILE A 119 -8.96 3.20 -22.65
N PRO A 120 -7.65 3.10 -22.30
CA PRO A 120 -6.67 4.14 -22.61
C PRO A 120 -6.53 4.37 -24.12
N GLU A 121 -6.41 3.30 -24.91
CA GLU A 121 -6.24 3.35 -26.35
C GLU A 121 -7.51 3.85 -27.06
N ALA A 122 -8.67 3.40 -26.60
CA ALA A 122 -9.96 3.84 -27.12
C ALA A 122 -10.18 5.34 -26.86
N SER A 123 -9.82 5.80 -25.65
CA SER A 123 -9.87 7.23 -25.30
C SER A 123 -8.93 8.05 -26.20
N ALA A 124 -7.67 7.61 -26.35
CA ALA A 124 -6.69 8.30 -27.21
C ALA A 124 -7.16 8.36 -28.68
N SER A 125 -7.70 7.27 -29.22
CA SER A 125 -8.24 7.21 -30.59
C SER A 125 -9.40 8.20 -30.76
N THR A 126 -10.34 8.24 -29.83
CA THR A 126 -11.48 9.15 -29.88
C THR A 126 -11.07 10.61 -29.77
N HIS A 127 -10.13 10.95 -28.88
CA HIS A 127 -9.57 12.31 -28.77
C HIS A 127 -8.81 12.73 -30.03
N ALA A 128 -8.23 11.78 -30.78
CA ALA A 128 -7.63 12.03 -32.09
C ALA A 128 -8.67 12.15 -33.22
N GLY A 129 -9.97 12.20 -32.95
CA GLY A 129 -11.04 12.33 -33.93
C GLY A 129 -11.33 11.05 -34.71
N LYS A 130 -10.88 9.89 -34.25
CA LYS A 130 -11.10 8.60 -34.90
C LYS A 130 -12.31 7.87 -34.28
N TRP A 131 -13.01 7.08 -35.09
CA TRP A 131 -14.10 6.22 -34.64
C TRP A 131 -13.81 4.77 -35.04
N GLU A 132 -13.02 4.06 -34.18
CA GLU A 132 -12.50 2.72 -34.46
C GLU A 132 -13.23 1.62 -33.64
N LYS A 133 -14.56 1.60 -33.68
CA LYS A 133 -15.42 0.75 -32.85
C LYS A 133 -15.00 -0.72 -32.83
N SER A 134 -14.71 -1.30 -33.99
CA SER A 134 -14.35 -2.72 -34.13
C SER A 134 -12.97 -3.08 -33.57
N ARG A 135 -12.09 -2.09 -33.40
CA ARG A 135 -10.74 -2.29 -32.82
C ARG A 135 -10.80 -2.49 -31.31
N PHE A 136 -11.78 -1.92 -30.64
CA PHE A 136 -11.88 -1.88 -29.17
C PHE A 136 -13.06 -2.73 -28.66
N MET A 137 -13.17 -3.99 -29.12
CA MET A 137 -14.23 -4.86 -28.64
C MET A 137 -14.00 -5.36 -27.21
N GLY A 138 -12.73 -5.60 -26.85
CA GLY A 138 -12.33 -6.05 -25.53
C GLY A 138 -12.95 -7.38 -25.10
N VAL A 139 -12.91 -7.64 -23.80
CA VAL A 139 -13.52 -8.83 -23.18
C VAL A 139 -14.37 -8.42 -21.99
N GLU A 140 -15.40 -9.22 -21.70
CA GLU A 140 -16.18 -9.08 -20.47
C GLU A 140 -15.51 -9.77 -19.31
N LEU A 141 -15.67 -9.22 -18.09
CA LEU A 141 -15.13 -9.83 -16.87
C LEU A 141 -16.05 -10.94 -16.33
N THR A 142 -17.32 -10.91 -16.66
CA THR A 142 -18.31 -11.92 -16.24
C THR A 142 -17.84 -13.33 -16.58
N ALA A 143 -17.89 -14.23 -15.60
CA ALA A 143 -17.47 -15.63 -15.68
C ALA A 143 -15.97 -15.86 -15.91
N LYS A 144 -15.16 -14.82 -16.03
CA LYS A 144 -13.69 -14.91 -16.04
C LYS A 144 -13.15 -15.25 -14.65
N THR A 145 -11.98 -15.83 -14.60
CA THR A 145 -11.30 -16.20 -13.37
C THR A 145 -10.26 -15.12 -12.99
N LEU A 146 -10.41 -14.56 -11.81
CA LEU A 146 -9.41 -13.69 -11.19
C LEU A 146 -8.54 -14.49 -10.22
N GLY A 147 -7.24 -14.55 -10.48
CA GLY A 147 -6.24 -15.05 -9.55
C GLY A 147 -5.74 -13.91 -8.64
N ILE A 148 -5.87 -14.07 -7.34
CA ILE A 148 -5.37 -13.12 -6.33
C ILE A 148 -4.14 -13.72 -5.67
N ILE A 149 -3.00 -13.03 -5.75
CA ILE A 149 -1.78 -13.39 -5.04
C ILE A 149 -1.62 -12.43 -3.85
N GLY A 150 -1.85 -12.95 -2.63
CA GLY A 150 -1.96 -12.15 -1.41
C GLY A 150 -3.40 -11.76 -1.09
N CYS A 151 -4.07 -12.54 -0.24
CA CYS A 151 -5.48 -12.36 0.13
C CYS A 151 -5.64 -11.72 1.53
N GLY A 152 -4.77 -10.74 1.85
CA GLY A 152 -4.87 -9.90 3.04
C GLY A 152 -6.00 -8.86 2.92
N ASN A 153 -5.88 -7.73 3.63
CA ASN A 153 -6.93 -6.70 3.67
C ASN A 153 -7.33 -6.19 2.27
N ILE A 154 -6.36 -5.89 1.41
CA ILE A 154 -6.63 -5.38 0.06
C ILE A 154 -7.15 -6.49 -0.85
N GLY A 155 -6.47 -7.65 -0.87
CA GLY A 155 -6.87 -8.78 -1.70
C GLY A 155 -8.29 -9.27 -1.40
N ALA A 156 -8.70 -9.28 -0.14
CA ALA A 156 -10.07 -9.63 0.27
C ALA A 156 -11.12 -8.64 -0.27
N ILE A 157 -10.82 -7.34 -0.28
CA ILE A 157 -11.71 -6.33 -0.88
C ILE A 157 -11.79 -6.50 -2.40
N VAL A 158 -10.65 -6.75 -3.06
CA VAL A 158 -10.63 -7.05 -4.51
C VAL A 158 -11.47 -8.28 -4.83
N ALA A 159 -11.36 -9.34 -4.03
CA ALA A 159 -12.18 -10.56 -4.17
C ALA A 159 -13.68 -10.26 -4.08
N ASP A 160 -14.10 -9.51 -3.05
CA ASP A 160 -15.50 -9.10 -2.87
C ASP A 160 -16.03 -8.32 -4.09
N ARG A 161 -15.26 -7.36 -4.60
CA ARG A 161 -15.64 -6.59 -5.79
C ARG A 161 -15.71 -7.46 -7.04
N ALA A 162 -14.76 -8.37 -7.24
CA ALA A 162 -14.72 -9.29 -8.38
C ALA A 162 -15.89 -10.28 -8.37
N LEU A 163 -16.26 -10.81 -7.20
CA LEU A 163 -17.45 -11.63 -7.02
C LEU A 163 -18.73 -10.85 -7.37
N GLY A 164 -18.81 -9.57 -6.99
CA GLY A 164 -19.89 -8.66 -7.40
C GLY A 164 -20.00 -8.51 -8.92
N LEU A 165 -18.88 -8.56 -9.63
CA LEU A 165 -18.82 -8.56 -11.11
C LEU A 165 -19.08 -9.95 -11.74
N LYS A 166 -19.47 -10.93 -10.93
CA LYS A 166 -19.74 -12.32 -11.37
C LYS A 166 -18.50 -13.03 -11.91
N MET A 167 -17.32 -12.65 -11.45
CA MET A 167 -16.10 -13.40 -11.72
C MET A 167 -15.99 -14.62 -10.79
N LYS A 168 -15.21 -15.62 -11.19
CA LYS A 168 -14.69 -16.66 -10.32
C LYS A 168 -13.41 -16.11 -9.67
N VAL A 169 -13.22 -16.33 -8.38
CA VAL A 169 -12.03 -15.86 -7.67
C VAL A 169 -11.29 -17.03 -7.07
N ILE A 170 -10.03 -17.19 -7.46
CA ILE A 170 -9.09 -18.12 -6.85
C ILE A 170 -7.98 -17.32 -6.16
N ALA A 171 -7.48 -17.78 -5.03
CA ALA A 171 -6.52 -17.02 -4.24
C ALA A 171 -5.38 -17.89 -3.72
N TYR A 172 -4.16 -17.36 -3.84
CA TYR A 172 -2.97 -17.87 -3.17
C TYR A 172 -2.51 -16.89 -2.10
N ASP A 173 -2.43 -17.37 -0.86
CA ASP A 173 -1.81 -16.66 0.24
C ASP A 173 -1.39 -17.71 1.29
N PRO A 174 -0.12 -17.76 1.73
CA PRO A 174 0.34 -18.76 2.70
C PRO A 174 -0.37 -18.66 4.07
N TYR A 175 -1.00 -17.54 4.36
CA TYR A 175 -1.74 -17.31 5.61
C TYR A 175 -3.26 -17.44 5.47
N LEU A 176 -3.77 -17.66 4.26
CA LEU A 176 -5.20 -17.86 4.01
C LEU A 176 -5.61 -19.26 4.49
N THR A 177 -6.53 -19.34 5.45
CA THR A 177 -7.14 -20.60 5.89
C THR A 177 -8.29 -20.98 4.97
N GLU A 178 -8.64 -22.28 4.93
CA GLU A 178 -9.80 -22.79 4.18
C GLU A 178 -11.11 -22.14 4.67
N GLU A 179 -11.27 -21.98 5.98
CA GLU A 179 -12.41 -21.31 6.58
C GLU A 179 -12.52 -19.86 6.09
N ARG A 180 -11.42 -19.11 6.12
CA ARG A 180 -11.40 -17.73 5.65
C ARG A 180 -11.65 -17.60 4.16
N ALA A 181 -11.14 -18.53 3.36
CA ALA A 181 -11.41 -18.58 1.93
C ALA A 181 -12.91 -18.80 1.65
N ALA A 182 -13.53 -19.73 2.37
CA ALA A 182 -14.97 -19.99 2.28
C ALA A 182 -15.81 -18.77 2.68
N ASP A 183 -15.46 -18.08 3.76
CA ASP A 183 -16.11 -16.83 4.19
C ASP A 183 -16.03 -15.72 3.13
N LEU A 184 -14.91 -15.62 2.45
CA LEU A 184 -14.68 -14.65 1.38
C LEU A 184 -15.35 -15.08 0.04
N GLY A 185 -15.81 -16.33 -0.07
CA GLY A 185 -16.34 -16.87 -1.31
C GLY A 185 -15.30 -17.12 -2.39
N VAL A 186 -14.04 -17.34 -2.02
CA VAL A 186 -12.92 -17.60 -2.93
C VAL A 186 -12.45 -19.04 -2.79
N GLU A 187 -11.88 -19.58 -3.85
CA GLU A 187 -11.21 -20.88 -3.81
C GLU A 187 -9.73 -20.67 -3.48
N LYS A 188 -9.25 -21.30 -2.42
CA LYS A 188 -7.82 -21.31 -2.09
C LYS A 188 -7.10 -22.29 -2.99
N VAL A 189 -5.98 -21.88 -3.58
CA VAL A 189 -5.16 -22.68 -4.48
C VAL A 189 -3.68 -22.43 -4.27
N GLU A 190 -2.83 -23.33 -4.77
CA GLU A 190 -1.38 -23.09 -4.86
C GLU A 190 -1.03 -22.28 -6.12
N LEU A 191 0.16 -21.68 -6.15
CA LEU A 191 0.59 -20.82 -7.27
C LEU A 191 0.59 -21.57 -8.62
N ASP A 192 1.08 -22.80 -8.62
CA ASP A 192 1.16 -23.63 -9.84
C ASP A 192 -0.23 -23.95 -10.43
N GLU A 193 -1.25 -23.89 -9.58
CA GLU A 193 -2.64 -24.07 -10.00
C GLU A 193 -3.29 -22.73 -10.38
N LEU A 194 -2.91 -21.62 -9.72
CA LEU A 194 -3.45 -20.29 -9.98
C LEU A 194 -3.10 -19.82 -11.41
N PHE A 195 -1.83 -19.91 -11.80
CA PHE A 195 -1.38 -19.36 -13.08
C PHE A 195 -2.11 -19.91 -14.31
N PRO A 196 -2.29 -21.22 -14.49
CA PRO A 196 -2.97 -21.75 -15.68
C PRO A 196 -4.49 -21.53 -15.67
N ARG A 197 -5.09 -21.25 -14.51
CA ARG A 197 -6.55 -21.09 -14.36
C ARG A 197 -7.00 -19.62 -14.43
N ALA A 198 -6.14 -18.68 -14.15
CA ALA A 198 -6.49 -17.26 -14.08
C ALA A 198 -6.53 -16.62 -15.48
N ASP A 199 -7.63 -15.93 -15.79
CA ASP A 199 -7.73 -15.01 -16.94
C ASP A 199 -7.08 -13.66 -16.61
N PHE A 200 -7.16 -13.24 -15.34
CA PHE A 200 -6.57 -12.02 -14.78
C PHE A 200 -5.84 -12.36 -13.48
N ILE A 201 -4.74 -11.68 -13.22
CA ILE A 201 -3.98 -11.84 -11.97
C ILE A 201 -3.79 -10.47 -11.31
N SER A 202 -4.05 -10.40 -10.01
CA SER A 202 -3.82 -9.21 -9.21
C SER A 202 -2.95 -9.52 -7.99
N LEU A 203 -1.86 -8.73 -7.80
CA LEU A 203 -0.91 -8.92 -6.72
C LEU A 203 -1.17 -7.92 -5.58
N HIS A 204 -1.26 -8.46 -4.37
CA HIS A 204 -1.48 -7.69 -3.14
C HIS A 204 -0.56 -8.17 -2.01
N THR A 205 0.67 -8.54 -2.36
CA THR A 205 1.71 -8.98 -1.43
C THR A 205 2.71 -7.87 -1.13
N PRO A 206 3.30 -7.84 0.07
CA PRO A 206 4.48 -7.03 0.31
C PRO A 206 5.68 -7.54 -0.51
N MET A 207 6.61 -6.65 -0.84
CA MET A 207 7.87 -7.04 -1.48
C MET A 207 8.82 -7.63 -0.43
N THR A 208 9.04 -8.93 -0.49
CA THR A 208 9.95 -9.68 0.40
C THR A 208 10.88 -10.55 -0.43
N ALA A 209 11.85 -11.21 0.22
CA ALA A 209 12.66 -12.19 -0.48
C ALA A 209 11.85 -13.35 -1.08
N ALA A 210 10.76 -13.76 -0.42
CA ALA A 210 9.85 -14.81 -0.88
C ALA A 210 8.91 -14.38 -2.01
N THR A 211 8.54 -13.09 -2.08
CA THR A 211 7.59 -12.58 -3.09
C THR A 211 8.27 -11.90 -4.27
N ARG A 212 9.58 -11.67 -4.20
CA ARG A 212 10.34 -11.10 -5.31
C ARG A 212 10.34 -12.06 -6.50
N GLY A 213 9.85 -11.57 -7.66
CA GLY A 213 9.75 -12.38 -8.88
C GLY A 213 8.75 -13.54 -8.78
N ILE A 214 7.73 -13.44 -7.93
CA ILE A 214 6.71 -14.47 -7.77
C ILE A 214 5.88 -14.69 -9.05
N VAL A 215 5.80 -13.68 -9.90
CA VAL A 215 5.30 -13.77 -11.27
C VAL A 215 6.48 -13.56 -12.21
N ASN A 216 6.85 -14.58 -12.98
CA ASN A 216 7.99 -14.61 -13.91
C ASN A 216 7.62 -15.34 -15.21
#